data_3123a9073c3901e66e4fcb68b39ea0d2
#
_entry.id   3123a9073c3901e66e4fcb68b39ea0d2
#
_cell.length_a   1.000
_cell.length_b   1.000
_cell.length_c   1.000
_cell.angle_alpha   90.00
_cell.angle_beta   90.00
_cell.angle_gamma   90.00
#
_symmetry.space_group_name_H-M   'P 1'
#
loop_
_entity.id
_entity.type
_entity.pdbx_description
1 polymer ?
#
loop_
_entity_poly.entity_id
_entity_poly.type
_entity_poly.pdbx_seq_one_letter_code
_entity_poly.pdbx_strand_id
1 'polypeptide(L)'
;MVKHIILWTLKEELSESEKEKVKKGIQEGLEGLKGKIPGMTDIQVRIEKLASSNVDVMLDSSFESEEALKGYSVHPEHVKVADEKVRPYTAIRSCMDYEI
;
A
#
# COMPACT_ATOMS: atom_id res chain seq x y z
N MET A 1 -2.32 13.22 -14.10
CA MET A 1 -2.48 12.04 -13.20
C MET A 1 -1.19 11.80 -12.45
N VAL A 2 -1.31 11.51 -11.19
CA VAL A 2 -0.17 11.23 -10.32
C VAL A 2 -0.22 9.76 -9.93
N LYS A 3 0.93 9.08 -10.01
CA LYS A 3 1.08 7.69 -9.56
C LYS A 3 1.80 7.68 -8.22
N HIS A 4 1.35 6.81 -7.34
CA HIS A 4 1.94 6.60 -6.02
C HIS A 4 2.21 5.11 -5.86
N ILE A 5 3.49 4.75 -5.88
CA ILE A 5 3.94 3.36 -5.82
C ILE A 5 4.71 3.15 -4.52
N ILE A 6 4.30 2.16 -3.75
CA ILE A 6 4.99 1.76 -2.52
C ILE A 6 5.39 0.30 -2.63
N LEU A 7 6.61 0.02 -2.21
CA LEU A 7 7.13 -1.34 -2.12
C LEU A 7 7.47 -1.62 -0.67
N TRP A 8 6.98 -2.74 -0.14
CA TRP A 8 7.25 -3.15 1.24
C TRP A 8 7.93 -4.50 1.31
N THR A 9 8.85 -4.62 2.25
CA THR A 9 9.39 -5.89 2.70
C THR A 9 8.83 -6.15 4.11
N LEU A 10 8.28 -7.32 4.32
CA LEU A 10 7.72 -7.70 5.62
C LEU A 10 8.84 -8.05 6.60
N LYS A 11 8.52 -7.98 7.89
CA LYS A 11 9.47 -8.34 8.96
C LYS A 11 9.85 -9.81 8.86
N GLU A 12 11.14 -10.11 9.01
CA GLU A 12 11.67 -11.48 8.89
C GLU A 12 11.19 -12.42 9.98
N GLU A 13 10.90 -11.88 11.15
CA GLU A 13 10.45 -12.68 12.29
C GLU A 13 9.04 -13.25 12.12
N LEU A 14 8.29 -12.78 11.10
CA LEU A 14 6.97 -13.34 10.80
C LEU A 14 7.12 -14.72 10.17
N SER A 15 6.31 -15.69 10.60
CA SER A 15 6.24 -16.99 9.97
C SER A 15 5.61 -16.89 8.57
N GLU A 16 5.76 -17.92 7.76
CA GLU A 16 5.16 -17.91 6.42
C GLU A 16 3.64 -17.76 6.48
N SER A 17 2.98 -18.41 7.43
CA SER A 17 1.52 -18.28 7.59
C SER A 17 1.13 -16.89 8.06
N GLU A 18 1.93 -16.27 8.93
CA GLU A 18 1.70 -14.90 9.37
C GLU A 18 1.88 -13.92 8.21
N LYS A 19 2.91 -14.12 7.38
CA LYS A 19 3.14 -13.27 6.20
C LYS A 19 1.96 -13.33 5.24
N GLU A 20 1.39 -14.51 5.01
CA GLU A 20 0.23 -14.64 4.15
C GLU A 20 -0.98 -13.87 4.68
N LYS A 21 -1.23 -13.93 5.98
CA LYS A 21 -2.30 -13.17 6.62
C LYS A 21 -2.07 -11.67 6.52
N VAL A 22 -0.82 -11.24 6.76
CA VAL A 22 -0.44 -9.83 6.67
C VAL A 22 -0.66 -9.29 5.25
N LYS A 23 -0.19 -10.03 4.24
CA LYS A 23 -0.36 -9.64 2.84
C LYS A 23 -1.83 -9.45 2.49
N LYS A 24 -2.68 -10.39 2.87
CA LYS A 24 -4.13 -10.29 2.61
C LYS A 24 -4.75 -9.12 3.35
N GLY A 25 -4.34 -8.89 4.59
CA GLY A 25 -4.82 -7.75 5.37
C GLY A 25 -4.45 -6.42 4.74
N ILE A 26 -3.22 -6.28 4.25
CA ILE A 26 -2.77 -5.07 3.55
C ILE A 26 -3.60 -4.88 2.28
N GLN A 27 -3.75 -5.93 1.47
CA GLN A 27 -4.50 -5.86 0.23
C GLN A 27 -5.95 -5.45 0.47
N GLU A 28 -6.64 -6.14 1.36
CA GLU A 28 -8.04 -5.85 1.66
C GLU A 28 -8.24 -4.46 2.24
N GLY A 29 -7.35 -4.07 3.18
CA GLY A 29 -7.46 -2.78 3.83
C GLY A 29 -7.23 -1.62 2.87
N LEU A 30 -6.18 -1.67 2.07
CA LEU A 30 -5.86 -0.59 1.13
C LEU A 30 -6.82 -0.56 -0.06
N GLU A 31 -7.13 -1.71 -0.66
CA GLU A 31 -8.09 -1.75 -1.76
C GLU A 31 -9.50 -1.36 -1.31
N GLY A 32 -9.81 -1.58 -0.04
CA GLY A 32 -11.06 -1.15 0.57
C GLY A 32 -11.22 0.37 0.63
N LEU A 33 -10.15 1.14 0.41
CA LEU A 33 -10.21 2.60 0.37
C LEU A 33 -10.75 3.14 -0.95
N LYS A 34 -10.91 2.31 -1.96
CA LYS A 34 -11.43 2.72 -3.26
C LYS A 34 -12.81 3.35 -3.09
N GLY A 35 -12.97 4.55 -3.64
CA GLY A 35 -14.23 5.30 -3.53
C GLY A 35 -14.38 6.10 -2.24
N LYS A 36 -13.45 5.98 -1.29
CA LYS A 36 -13.52 6.70 -0.01
C LYS A 36 -12.58 7.90 0.06
N ILE A 37 -11.63 7.99 -0.86
CA ILE A 37 -10.58 9.02 -0.84
C ILE A 37 -10.83 10.00 -1.97
N PRO A 38 -11.04 11.29 -1.68
CA PRO A 38 -11.23 12.30 -2.73
C PRO A 38 -10.03 12.36 -3.67
N GLY A 39 -10.28 12.32 -4.96
CA GLY A 39 -9.25 12.43 -5.99
C GLY A 39 -8.44 11.18 -6.26
N MET A 40 -8.66 10.11 -5.53
CA MET A 40 -8.03 8.81 -5.82
C MET A 40 -8.84 8.11 -6.91
N THR A 41 -8.20 7.81 -8.05
CA THR A 41 -8.87 7.21 -9.19
C THR A 41 -8.71 5.72 -9.28
N ASP A 42 -7.67 5.16 -8.68
CA ASP A 42 -7.44 3.73 -8.64
C ASP A 42 -6.52 3.35 -7.49
N ILE A 43 -6.67 2.12 -7.00
CA ILE A 43 -5.78 1.56 -5.99
C ILE A 43 -5.76 0.05 -6.15
N GLN A 44 -4.56 -0.52 -6.27
CA GLN A 44 -4.35 -1.96 -6.39
C GLN A 44 -3.17 -2.36 -5.51
N VAL A 45 -3.25 -3.53 -4.93
CA VAL A 45 -2.17 -4.09 -4.11
C VAL A 45 -1.80 -5.45 -4.67
N ARG A 46 -0.50 -5.65 -4.94
CA ARG A 46 0.04 -6.91 -5.42
C ARG A 46 0.72 -7.63 -4.27
N ILE A 47 0.32 -8.87 -4.02
CA ILE A 47 0.85 -9.67 -2.91
C ILE A 47 1.47 -10.99 -3.35
N GLU A 48 1.38 -11.32 -4.64
CA GLU A 48 1.99 -12.52 -5.18
C GLU A 48 3.20 -12.15 -6.03
N LYS A 49 4.38 -12.51 -5.56
CA LYS A 49 5.63 -12.16 -6.21
C LYS A 49 6.22 -13.35 -6.96
N LEU A 50 6.98 -13.05 -8.01
CA LEU A 50 7.82 -14.04 -8.67
C LEU A 50 9.12 -14.20 -7.89
N ALA A 51 9.84 -15.30 -8.12
CA ALA A 51 11.10 -15.57 -7.44
C ALA A 51 12.16 -14.48 -7.66
N SER A 52 12.06 -13.75 -8.76
CA SER A 52 12.98 -12.64 -9.07
C SER A 52 12.70 -11.37 -8.26
N SER A 53 11.58 -11.29 -7.56
CA SER A 53 11.22 -10.10 -6.76
C SER A 53 11.97 -10.10 -5.44
N ASN A 54 12.41 -8.92 -5.02
CA ASN A 54 13.08 -8.74 -3.72
C ASN A 54 12.26 -7.93 -2.72
N VAL A 55 10.97 -7.75 -3.00
CA VAL A 55 10.00 -7.13 -2.08
C VAL A 55 8.78 -8.05 -1.97
N ASP A 56 7.95 -7.83 -0.97
CA ASP A 56 6.83 -8.73 -0.68
C ASP A 56 5.48 -8.20 -1.12
N VAL A 57 5.27 -6.88 -1.06
CA VAL A 57 3.99 -6.25 -1.35
C VAL A 57 4.21 -4.97 -2.13
N MET A 58 3.36 -4.73 -3.11
CA MET A 58 3.40 -3.49 -3.90
C MET A 58 2.03 -2.82 -3.88
N LEU A 59 2.02 -1.52 -3.57
CA LEU A 59 0.85 -0.66 -3.74
C LEU A 59 1.02 0.12 -5.03
N ASP A 60 -0.01 0.09 -5.89
CA ASP A 60 -0.08 0.87 -7.12
C ASP A 60 -1.36 1.69 -7.04
N SER A 61 -1.23 3.00 -6.88
CA SER A 61 -2.39 3.90 -6.76
C SER A 61 -2.24 5.10 -7.68
N SER A 62 -3.38 5.67 -8.05
CA SER A 62 -3.44 6.81 -8.98
C SER A 62 -4.33 7.90 -8.39
N PHE A 63 -3.91 9.15 -8.58
CA PHE A 63 -4.60 10.33 -8.06
C PHE A 63 -4.74 11.39 -9.14
N GLU A 64 -5.76 12.23 -9.02
CA GLU A 64 -6.00 13.31 -9.98
C GLU A 64 -4.92 14.39 -9.90
N SER A 65 -4.30 14.58 -8.74
CA SER A 65 -3.32 15.66 -8.50
C SER A 65 -2.42 15.32 -7.31
N GLU A 66 -1.34 16.09 -7.16
CA GLU A 66 -0.48 16.00 -5.98
C GLU A 66 -1.23 16.37 -4.70
N GLU A 67 -2.19 17.30 -4.80
CA GLU A 67 -3.01 17.69 -3.65
C GLU A 67 -3.87 16.53 -3.18
N ALA A 68 -4.44 15.78 -4.12
CA ALA A 68 -5.23 14.60 -3.80
C ALA A 68 -4.37 13.54 -3.09
N LEU A 69 -3.13 13.34 -3.55
CA LEU A 69 -2.19 12.43 -2.91
C LEU A 69 -1.85 12.87 -1.48
N LYS A 70 -1.60 14.16 -1.29
CA LYS A 70 -1.34 14.70 0.05
C LYS A 70 -2.53 14.50 0.97
N GLY A 71 -3.74 14.72 0.45
CA GLY A 71 -4.97 14.48 1.20
C GLY A 71 -5.14 13.01 1.59
N TYR A 72 -4.77 12.09 0.71
CA TYR A 72 -4.79 10.67 0.98
C TYR A 72 -3.85 10.31 2.15
N SER A 73 -2.64 10.83 2.16
CA SER A 73 -1.65 10.47 3.17
C SER A 73 -2.08 10.82 4.59
N VAL A 74 -2.92 11.83 4.76
CA VAL A 74 -3.44 12.26 6.07
C VAL A 74 -4.90 11.89 6.30
N HIS A 75 -5.55 11.26 5.33
CA HIS A 75 -6.96 10.91 5.44
C HIS A 75 -7.17 9.87 6.55
N PRO A 76 -8.13 10.08 7.47
CA PRO A 76 -8.34 9.16 8.60
C PRO A 76 -8.53 7.70 8.20
N GLU A 77 -9.24 7.44 7.10
CA GLU A 77 -9.45 6.07 6.62
C GLU A 77 -8.14 5.41 6.21
N HIS A 78 -7.26 6.15 5.54
CA HIS A 78 -5.94 5.64 5.15
C HIS A 78 -5.04 5.44 6.38
N VAL A 79 -5.00 6.43 7.27
CA VAL A 79 -4.16 6.36 8.48
C VAL A 79 -4.53 5.14 9.32
N LYS A 80 -5.82 4.87 9.47
CA LYS A 80 -6.31 3.72 10.21
C LYS A 80 -5.79 2.40 9.61
N VAL A 81 -5.91 2.24 8.29
CA VAL A 81 -5.41 1.04 7.60
C VAL A 81 -3.91 0.91 7.77
N ALA A 82 -3.17 2.00 7.56
CA ALA A 82 -1.72 1.99 7.68
C ALA A 82 -1.26 1.60 9.08
N ASP A 83 -1.90 2.14 10.12
CA ASP A 83 -1.51 1.88 11.50
C ASP A 83 -1.88 0.48 11.95
N GLU A 84 -2.99 -0.07 11.48
CA GLU A 84 -3.47 -1.38 11.90
C GLU A 84 -2.94 -2.54 11.06
N LYS A 85 -2.78 -2.34 9.75
CA LYS A 85 -2.52 -3.44 8.81
C LYS A 85 -1.13 -3.42 8.18
N VAL A 86 -0.47 -2.28 8.13
CA VAL A 86 0.78 -2.11 7.37
C VAL A 86 1.99 -1.88 8.27
N ARG A 87 2.00 -0.79 9.01
CA ARG A 87 3.18 -0.38 9.79
C ARG A 87 3.68 -1.40 10.79
N PRO A 88 2.80 -2.13 11.52
CA PRO A 88 3.29 -3.10 12.50
C PRO A 88 4.06 -4.27 11.89
N TYR A 89 3.89 -4.53 10.60
CA TYR A 89 4.37 -5.76 9.97
C TYR A 89 5.43 -5.54 8.89
N THR A 90 5.74 -4.28 8.55
CA THR A 90 6.67 -3.97 7.47
C THR A 90 8.01 -3.50 8.03
N ALA A 91 9.11 -4.01 7.44
CA ALA A 91 10.47 -3.66 7.85
C ALA A 91 11.06 -2.56 6.99
N ILE A 92 10.81 -2.61 5.67
CA ILE A 92 11.38 -1.68 4.70
C ILE A 92 10.26 -1.15 3.83
N ARG A 93 10.29 0.16 3.57
CA ARG A 93 9.32 0.84 2.72
C ARG A 93 10.06 1.71 1.70
N SER A 94 9.73 1.55 0.44
CA SER A 94 10.23 2.43 -0.64
C SER A 94 9.06 3.06 -1.35
N CYS A 95 9.21 4.31 -1.73
CA CYS A 95 8.14 5.09 -2.35
C CYS A 95 8.64 5.78 -3.62
N MET A 96 7.82 5.72 -4.66
CA MET A 96 8.04 6.51 -5.88
C MET A 96 6.73 7.16 -6.27
N ASP A 97 6.70 8.48 -6.24
CA ASP A 97 5.56 9.27 -6.72
C ASP A 97 6.00 9.98 -8.00
N TYR A 98 5.18 9.91 -9.03
CA TYR A 98 5.53 10.55 -10.29
C TYR A 98 4.28 10.95 -11.07
N GLU A 99 4.46 11.88 -11.98
CA GLU A 99 3.37 12.36 -12.83
C GLU A 99 3.45 11.73 -14.21
N ILE A 100 2.29 11.32 -14.73
CA ILE A 100 2.18 10.74 -16.08
C ILE A 100 1.30 11.62 -16.96
#